data_bbe40595146ae0b680b9b6ca6a14fac3
#
_entry.id   bbe40595146ae0b680b9b6ca6a14fac3
#
_cell.length_a   1.000
_cell.length_b   1.000
_cell.length_c   1.000
_cell.angle_alpha   90.00
_cell.angle_beta   90.00
_cell.angle_gamma   90.00
#
_symmetry.space_group_name_H-M   'P 1'
#
loop_
_entity.id
_entity.type
_entity.pdbx_description
1 polymer ?
#
loop_
_entity_poly.entity_id
_entity_poly.type
_entity_poly.pdbx_seq_one_letter_code
_entity_poly.pdbx_strand_id
1 'polypeptide(L)'
;MPEQAPAGVAEDGSVREFCDAQWETEVLPLVRRHIRVPAVSPAYDPDWEAHGHLDRAVDAAAAWLRNVPLPGLRVEVLRAPGRTPLIFFEIPGEGTQAQETVLFYGHLDKQPEGDGWTGGRTAWEPVFDGTRLYGRGGADDGYALPASVTAVRALAEQGAARPRCVGVFEAGEESGSPDLDHWFAVLAPRIGEVGLVVCLDSGAGDYERLWLVTSLRGACGGTLDVRVLGDGAHSGDAGGVVPSSFRVLRRLLDRLEDGATGALRPDVLHCEVPEQRRAQTGEAAALLGEQVWGRFDWYGNASPVTRDPEELLLNRAWRPSLEVTGADGIPPVASAGNVLRPHTRVKVSLRLPPTVDSAAALAEVGRILEADPPYGTSVRFTPDRVVADGWHAPVEQPWLRAALSAASRSCFDGADVARIGQGGTIPLMGKLTRQFPEAQFLACGVLGPGANAHGPNESLHVPYARRLTSSLSLILNDYALRPRPE
;
A
#
# COMPACT_ATOMS: atom_id res chain seq x y z
N MET A 1 -42.45 17.52 10.72
CA MET A 1 -42.26 16.79 9.45
C MET A 1 -40.76 16.80 9.18
N PRO A 2 -40.07 15.69 9.04
CA PRO A 2 -38.68 15.75 8.59
C PRO A 2 -38.67 16.36 7.20
N GLU A 3 -37.82 17.34 6.98
CA GLU A 3 -37.59 17.97 5.71
C GLU A 3 -37.11 16.90 4.73
N GLN A 4 -37.83 16.69 3.60
CA GLN A 4 -37.39 15.72 2.59
C GLN A 4 -36.06 16.20 2.03
N ALA A 5 -35.06 15.33 2.02
CA ALA A 5 -33.77 15.61 1.41
C ALA A 5 -33.97 16.08 -0.05
N PRO A 6 -33.15 17.01 -0.56
CA PRO A 6 -33.22 17.43 -1.96
C PRO A 6 -33.07 16.22 -2.89
N ALA A 7 -33.73 16.24 -4.03
CA ALA A 7 -33.70 15.13 -4.98
C ALA A 7 -32.26 14.79 -5.37
N GLY A 8 -31.90 13.51 -5.23
CA GLY A 8 -30.57 12.98 -5.54
C GLY A 8 -29.54 12.99 -4.38
N VAL A 9 -29.86 13.60 -3.23
CA VAL A 9 -29.01 13.57 -2.04
C VAL A 9 -29.28 12.29 -1.24
N ALA A 10 -28.22 11.59 -0.86
CA ALA A 10 -28.30 10.41 -0.02
C ALA A 10 -28.57 10.79 1.44
N GLU A 11 -29.30 9.95 2.16
CA GLU A 11 -29.55 10.13 3.60
C GLU A 11 -28.49 9.31 4.38
N ASP A 12 -27.70 10.00 5.19
CA ASP A 12 -26.51 9.44 5.87
C ASP A 12 -26.84 8.21 6.75
N GLY A 13 -27.93 8.24 7.47
CA GLY A 13 -28.37 7.13 8.33
C GLY A 13 -28.68 5.88 7.52
N SER A 14 -29.45 6.03 6.46
CA SER A 14 -29.82 4.96 5.53
C SER A 14 -28.61 4.38 4.80
N VAL A 15 -27.62 5.22 4.42
CA VAL A 15 -26.34 4.74 3.86
C VAL A 15 -25.61 3.85 4.85
N ARG A 16 -25.50 4.28 6.10
CA ARG A 16 -24.79 3.50 7.15
C ARG A 16 -25.50 2.18 7.43
N GLU A 17 -26.82 2.21 7.63
CA GLU A 17 -27.62 1.00 7.88
C GLU A 17 -27.48 0.00 6.72
N PHE A 18 -27.56 0.48 5.48
CA PHE A 18 -27.36 -0.38 4.30
C PHE A 18 -25.97 -0.98 4.27
N CYS A 19 -24.91 -0.17 4.42
CA CYS A 19 -23.53 -0.64 4.39
C CYS A 19 -23.28 -1.67 5.49
N ASP A 20 -23.76 -1.43 6.71
CA ASP A 20 -23.62 -2.35 7.84
C ASP A 20 -24.29 -3.70 7.55
N ALA A 21 -25.52 -3.69 7.02
CA ALA A 21 -26.23 -4.91 6.66
C ALA A 21 -25.51 -5.68 5.53
N GLN A 22 -25.01 -4.98 4.51
CA GLN A 22 -24.27 -5.62 3.41
C GLN A 22 -22.93 -6.19 3.88
N TRP A 23 -22.23 -5.49 4.78
CA TRP A 23 -21.00 -6.01 5.37
C TRP A 23 -21.23 -7.32 6.12
N GLU A 24 -22.30 -7.43 6.88
CA GLU A 24 -22.63 -8.65 7.62
C GLU A 24 -23.00 -9.81 6.69
N THR A 25 -23.86 -9.54 5.70
CA THR A 25 -24.51 -10.58 4.92
C THR A 25 -23.72 -10.98 3.67
N GLU A 26 -22.93 -10.08 3.07
CA GLU A 26 -22.25 -10.31 1.80
C GLU A 26 -20.73 -10.08 1.87
N VAL A 27 -20.28 -8.90 2.36
CA VAL A 27 -18.87 -8.50 2.26
C VAL A 27 -17.98 -9.37 3.14
N LEU A 28 -18.27 -9.47 4.43
CA LEU A 28 -17.50 -10.30 5.37
C LEU A 28 -17.42 -11.77 4.93
N PRO A 29 -18.51 -12.43 4.53
CA PRO A 29 -18.45 -13.77 3.94
C PRO A 29 -17.58 -13.86 2.68
N LEU A 30 -17.60 -12.85 1.80
CA LEU A 30 -16.77 -12.84 0.59
C LEU A 30 -15.27 -12.71 0.95
N VAL A 31 -14.90 -11.78 1.83
CA VAL A 31 -13.52 -11.62 2.29
C VAL A 31 -13.01 -12.90 2.97
N ARG A 32 -13.85 -13.58 3.77
CA ARG A 32 -13.51 -14.87 4.36
C ARG A 32 -13.22 -15.95 3.29
N ARG A 33 -14.00 -15.98 2.20
CA ARG A 33 -13.73 -16.89 1.07
C ARG A 33 -12.45 -16.52 0.35
N HIS A 34 -12.20 -15.21 0.16
CA HIS A 34 -10.98 -14.73 -0.46
C HIS A 34 -9.74 -15.14 0.34
N ILE A 35 -9.73 -14.98 1.66
CA ILE A 35 -8.62 -15.41 2.54
C ILE A 35 -8.26 -16.89 2.32
N ARG A 36 -9.24 -17.78 2.14
CA ARG A 36 -9.02 -19.23 1.94
C ARG A 36 -8.32 -19.59 0.64
N VAL A 37 -8.26 -18.67 -0.32
CA VAL A 37 -7.55 -18.91 -1.58
C VAL A 37 -6.12 -18.43 -1.43
N PRO A 38 -5.08 -19.28 -1.47
CA PRO A 38 -3.69 -18.87 -1.36
C PRO A 38 -3.20 -18.29 -2.69
N ALA A 39 -3.80 -17.15 -3.09
CA ALA A 39 -3.51 -16.43 -4.32
C ALA A 39 -2.22 -15.60 -4.19
N VAL A 40 -1.11 -16.29 -3.94
CA VAL A 40 0.21 -15.67 -3.77
C VAL A 40 0.66 -15.04 -5.08
N SER A 41 1.22 -13.83 -4.98
CA SER A 41 1.66 -13.04 -6.13
C SER A 41 2.81 -13.69 -6.91
N PRO A 42 2.90 -13.49 -8.25
CA PRO A 42 3.86 -14.16 -9.12
C PRO A 42 5.34 -14.04 -8.71
N ALA A 43 5.74 -12.93 -8.08
CA ALA A 43 7.12 -12.78 -7.60
C ALA A 43 7.51 -13.81 -6.53
N TYR A 44 6.52 -14.39 -5.85
CA TYR A 44 6.70 -15.35 -4.76
C TYR A 44 6.20 -16.75 -5.11
N ASP A 45 5.45 -16.89 -6.20
CA ASP A 45 4.95 -18.17 -6.74
C ASP A 45 5.26 -18.25 -8.25
N PRO A 46 6.46 -18.72 -8.64
CA PRO A 46 6.84 -18.84 -10.05
C PRO A 46 5.91 -19.75 -10.87
N ASP A 47 5.23 -20.68 -10.22
CA ASP A 47 4.31 -21.66 -10.85
C ASP A 47 2.82 -21.23 -10.73
N TRP A 48 2.55 -19.96 -10.49
CA TRP A 48 1.22 -19.39 -10.23
C TRP A 48 0.16 -19.78 -11.29
N GLU A 49 0.53 -19.84 -12.58
CA GLU A 49 -0.37 -20.28 -13.66
C GLU A 49 -0.80 -21.74 -13.44
N ALA A 50 0.14 -22.62 -13.12
CA ALA A 50 -0.14 -24.05 -12.89
C ALA A 50 -0.95 -24.27 -11.61
N HIS A 51 -0.71 -23.50 -10.56
CA HIS A 51 -1.47 -23.55 -9.30
C HIS A 51 -2.90 -23.01 -9.47
N GLY A 52 -3.13 -22.03 -10.35
CA GLY A 52 -4.43 -21.46 -10.68
C GLY A 52 -5.11 -20.75 -9.50
N HIS A 53 -4.35 -20.32 -8.46
CA HIS A 53 -4.91 -19.68 -7.29
C HIS A 53 -5.38 -18.26 -7.59
N LEU A 54 -4.63 -17.51 -8.41
CA LEU A 54 -5.01 -16.16 -8.86
C LEU A 54 -6.31 -16.19 -9.65
N ASP A 55 -6.43 -17.13 -10.59
CA ASP A 55 -7.68 -17.31 -11.36
C ASP A 55 -8.86 -17.65 -10.45
N ARG A 56 -8.69 -18.52 -9.45
CA ARG A 56 -9.75 -18.83 -8.47
C ARG A 56 -10.19 -17.63 -7.66
N ALA A 57 -9.25 -16.77 -7.23
CA ALA A 57 -9.58 -15.55 -6.49
C ALA A 57 -10.36 -14.58 -7.38
N VAL A 58 -9.87 -14.33 -8.59
CA VAL A 58 -10.50 -13.45 -9.58
C VAL A 58 -11.88 -13.97 -9.99
N ASP A 59 -12.02 -15.25 -10.30
CA ASP A 59 -13.30 -15.84 -10.70
C ASP A 59 -14.34 -15.81 -9.58
N ALA A 60 -13.93 -16.03 -8.33
CA ALA A 60 -14.81 -15.94 -7.16
C ALA A 60 -15.33 -14.50 -6.95
N ALA A 61 -14.45 -13.51 -7.07
CA ALA A 61 -14.81 -12.10 -6.96
C ALA A 61 -15.72 -11.67 -8.13
N ALA A 62 -15.39 -12.04 -9.36
CA ALA A 62 -16.20 -11.75 -10.55
C ALA A 62 -17.58 -12.44 -10.50
N ALA A 63 -17.65 -13.67 -9.97
CA ALA A 63 -18.93 -14.36 -9.79
C ALA A 63 -19.82 -13.63 -8.78
N TRP A 64 -19.26 -13.11 -7.66
CA TRP A 64 -20.00 -12.29 -6.73
C TRP A 64 -20.49 -11.00 -7.41
N LEU A 65 -19.61 -10.27 -8.11
CA LEU A 65 -19.97 -9.03 -8.81
C LEU A 65 -21.14 -9.22 -9.79
N ARG A 66 -21.15 -10.30 -10.58
CA ARG A 66 -22.23 -10.59 -11.56
C ARG A 66 -23.58 -10.83 -10.90
N ASN A 67 -23.62 -11.16 -9.61
CA ASN A 67 -24.85 -11.39 -8.85
C ASN A 67 -25.25 -10.17 -8.01
N VAL A 68 -24.43 -9.10 -7.98
CA VAL A 68 -24.79 -7.85 -7.28
C VAL A 68 -25.99 -7.20 -7.94
N PRO A 69 -27.08 -6.92 -7.21
CA PRO A 69 -28.28 -6.26 -7.77
C PRO A 69 -28.01 -4.75 -7.94
N LEU A 70 -27.20 -4.39 -8.94
CA LEU A 70 -26.89 -3.00 -9.27
C LEU A 70 -27.18 -2.75 -10.75
N PRO A 71 -28.16 -1.90 -11.07
CA PRO A 71 -28.59 -1.65 -12.45
C PRO A 71 -27.44 -1.18 -13.34
N GLY A 72 -27.25 -1.86 -14.47
CA GLY A 72 -26.25 -1.51 -15.46
C GLY A 72 -24.82 -1.95 -15.15
N LEU A 73 -24.59 -2.62 -14.05
CA LEU A 73 -23.26 -3.20 -13.73
C LEU A 73 -22.86 -4.22 -14.83
N ARG A 74 -21.68 -4.00 -15.41
CA ARG A 74 -21.05 -4.93 -16.37
C ARG A 74 -19.72 -5.39 -15.79
N VAL A 75 -19.45 -6.69 -15.88
CA VAL A 75 -18.25 -7.32 -15.29
C VAL A 75 -17.56 -8.17 -16.33
N GLU A 76 -16.28 -7.90 -16.53
CA GLU A 76 -15.42 -8.66 -17.43
C GLU A 76 -14.16 -9.10 -16.67
N VAL A 77 -13.69 -10.31 -16.96
CA VAL A 77 -12.38 -10.79 -16.50
C VAL A 77 -11.47 -10.84 -17.72
N LEU A 78 -10.44 -10.04 -17.69
CA LEU A 78 -9.43 -9.98 -18.76
C LEU A 78 -8.33 -10.99 -18.47
N ARG A 79 -7.94 -11.72 -19.51
CA ARG A 79 -6.86 -12.71 -19.47
C ARG A 79 -6.01 -12.62 -20.72
N ALA A 80 -4.71 -12.77 -20.58
CA ALA A 80 -3.77 -12.92 -21.71
C ALA A 80 -2.67 -13.90 -21.31
N PRO A 81 -2.11 -14.69 -22.25
CA PRO A 81 -1.05 -15.63 -21.96
C PRO A 81 0.14 -15.00 -21.25
N GLY A 82 0.62 -15.61 -20.16
CA GLY A 82 1.75 -15.14 -19.37
C GLY A 82 1.50 -13.84 -18.59
N ARG A 83 0.22 -13.45 -18.41
CA ARG A 83 -0.18 -12.26 -17.64
C ARG A 83 -1.16 -12.61 -16.56
N THR A 84 -1.05 -11.89 -15.44
CA THR A 84 -2.01 -12.00 -14.36
C THR A 84 -3.41 -11.57 -14.80
N PRO A 85 -4.47 -12.27 -14.35
CA PRO A 85 -5.84 -11.90 -14.68
C PRO A 85 -6.24 -10.57 -14.00
N LEU A 86 -7.22 -9.87 -14.61
CA LEU A 86 -7.73 -8.60 -14.11
C LEU A 86 -9.25 -8.57 -14.18
N ILE A 87 -9.90 -8.04 -13.14
CA ILE A 87 -11.32 -7.71 -13.18
C ILE A 87 -11.48 -6.26 -13.64
N PHE A 88 -12.29 -6.08 -14.67
CA PHE A 88 -12.79 -4.77 -15.06
C PHE A 88 -14.32 -4.75 -14.89
N PHE A 89 -14.84 -3.72 -14.24
CA PHE A 89 -16.27 -3.50 -14.18
C PHE A 89 -16.65 -2.06 -14.50
N GLU A 90 -17.88 -1.88 -14.97
CA GLU A 90 -18.46 -0.57 -15.29
C GLU A 90 -19.84 -0.45 -14.64
N ILE A 91 -20.10 0.68 -13.99
CA ILE A 91 -21.39 1.06 -13.41
C ILE A 91 -21.78 2.40 -14.01
N PRO A 92 -22.95 2.53 -14.68
CA PRO A 92 -23.38 3.79 -15.24
C PRO A 92 -23.72 4.80 -14.15
N GLY A 93 -23.45 6.07 -14.42
CA GLY A 93 -23.92 7.16 -13.58
C GLY A 93 -25.44 7.34 -13.68
N GLU A 94 -26.06 7.84 -12.62
CA GLU A 94 -27.49 8.15 -12.59
C GLU A 94 -27.73 9.40 -11.74
N GLY A 95 -28.53 10.34 -12.26
CA GLY A 95 -28.77 11.61 -11.58
C GLY A 95 -27.53 12.48 -11.38
N THR A 96 -26.38 12.11 -11.96
CA THR A 96 -25.12 12.79 -11.78
C THR A 96 -24.97 14.03 -12.66
N GLN A 97 -24.32 15.05 -12.12
CA GLN A 97 -23.86 16.23 -12.86
C GLN A 97 -22.40 16.07 -13.31
N ALA A 98 -21.64 15.18 -12.65
CA ALA A 98 -20.26 14.86 -13.03
C ALA A 98 -20.23 14.08 -14.35
N GLN A 99 -19.33 14.45 -15.25
CA GLN A 99 -19.14 13.78 -16.53
C GLN A 99 -17.96 12.82 -16.53
N GLU A 100 -16.96 13.14 -15.72
CA GLU A 100 -15.79 12.33 -15.58
C GLU A 100 -16.08 11.08 -14.72
N THR A 101 -15.32 10.07 -14.98
CA THR A 101 -15.41 8.76 -14.33
C THR A 101 -14.76 8.77 -12.94
N VAL A 102 -15.33 8.02 -12.01
CA VAL A 102 -14.64 7.56 -10.81
C VAL A 102 -13.96 6.23 -11.12
N LEU A 103 -12.63 6.18 -10.94
CA LEU A 103 -11.83 4.98 -11.12
C LEU A 103 -11.54 4.34 -9.76
N PHE A 104 -12.06 3.13 -9.53
CA PHE A 104 -11.67 2.28 -8.40
C PHE A 104 -10.47 1.42 -8.79
N TYR A 105 -9.51 1.34 -7.89
CA TYR A 105 -8.35 0.46 -8.02
C TYR A 105 -8.15 -0.35 -6.76
N GLY A 106 -7.71 -1.60 -6.91
CA GLY A 106 -7.31 -2.51 -5.86
C GLY A 106 -6.76 -3.82 -6.44
N HIS A 107 -6.41 -4.79 -5.57
CA HIS A 107 -5.83 -6.04 -6.02
C HIS A 107 -6.42 -7.27 -5.30
N LEU A 108 -6.11 -8.46 -5.83
CA LEU A 108 -6.63 -9.74 -5.35
C LEU A 108 -5.53 -10.77 -5.09
N ASP A 109 -4.28 -10.48 -5.47
CA ASP A 109 -3.11 -11.27 -5.12
C ASP A 109 -2.64 -10.94 -3.70
N LYS A 110 -1.68 -11.69 -3.18
CA LYS A 110 -1.30 -11.64 -1.77
C LYS A 110 0.18 -11.87 -1.58
N GLN A 111 0.69 -11.37 -0.47
CA GLN A 111 1.97 -11.78 0.08
C GLN A 111 1.96 -13.27 0.47
N PRO A 112 3.14 -13.93 0.56
CA PRO A 112 3.27 -15.27 1.08
C PRO A 112 2.72 -15.42 2.51
N GLU A 113 2.51 -16.67 2.92
CA GLU A 113 2.04 -17.01 4.27
C GLU A 113 2.91 -16.38 5.37
N GLY A 114 4.24 -16.51 5.25
CA GLY A 114 5.18 -16.11 6.28
C GLY A 114 5.07 -16.94 7.56
N ASP A 115 6.07 -16.80 8.42
CA ASP A 115 6.15 -17.49 9.72
C ASP A 115 5.63 -16.58 10.85
N GLY A 116 5.36 -17.18 12.03
CA GLY A 116 5.07 -16.42 13.25
C GLY A 116 3.58 -16.19 13.53
N TRP A 117 2.67 -16.87 12.84
CA TRP A 117 1.25 -16.86 13.19
C TRP A 117 1.02 -17.44 14.58
N THR A 118 0.19 -16.79 15.40
CA THR A 118 -0.03 -17.13 16.81
C THR A 118 -1.52 -17.31 17.13
N GLY A 119 -1.82 -17.83 18.32
CA GLY A 119 -3.20 -18.00 18.78
C GLY A 119 -4.04 -18.98 17.94
N GLY A 120 -3.39 -19.99 17.32
CA GLY A 120 -4.06 -20.97 16.46
C GLY A 120 -4.49 -20.40 15.10
N ARG A 121 -4.01 -19.21 14.72
CA ARG A 121 -4.28 -18.59 13.44
C ARG A 121 -3.30 -19.08 12.37
N THR A 122 -3.73 -19.02 11.12
CA THR A 122 -2.91 -19.29 9.93
C THR A 122 -3.25 -18.27 8.85
N ALA A 123 -2.42 -18.18 7.81
CA ALA A 123 -2.65 -17.24 6.72
C ALA A 123 -3.98 -17.52 5.96
N TRP A 124 -4.33 -18.78 5.78
CA TRP A 124 -5.39 -19.20 4.86
C TRP A 124 -6.69 -19.65 5.55
N GLU A 125 -6.76 -19.62 6.86
CA GLU A 125 -8.00 -19.91 7.58
C GLU A 125 -8.49 -18.66 8.32
N PRO A 126 -9.59 -18.04 7.84
CA PRO A 126 -10.09 -16.78 8.40
C PRO A 126 -10.68 -16.97 9.80
N VAL A 127 -10.18 -16.20 10.75
CA VAL A 127 -10.70 -16.18 12.14
C VAL A 127 -11.28 -14.80 12.43
N PHE A 128 -12.54 -14.74 12.83
CA PHE A 128 -13.19 -13.48 13.23
C PHE A 128 -13.46 -13.49 14.74
N ASP A 129 -12.94 -12.49 15.45
CA ASP A 129 -13.09 -12.38 16.92
C ASP A 129 -14.23 -11.44 17.36
N GLY A 130 -15.05 -10.97 16.43
CA GLY A 130 -16.11 -9.99 16.65
C GLY A 130 -15.74 -8.56 16.25
N THR A 131 -14.45 -8.25 16.13
CA THR A 131 -13.93 -6.94 15.73
C THR A 131 -12.97 -7.07 14.54
N ARG A 132 -12.07 -8.04 14.60
CA ARG A 132 -11.03 -8.27 13.59
C ARG A 132 -11.24 -9.58 12.87
N LEU A 133 -11.10 -9.53 11.55
CA LEU A 133 -11.00 -10.71 10.71
C LEU A 133 -9.53 -10.95 10.40
N TYR A 134 -8.97 -12.02 10.96
CA TYR A 134 -7.58 -12.43 10.75
C TYR A 134 -7.47 -13.34 9.53
N GLY A 135 -6.40 -13.16 8.76
CA GLY A 135 -6.01 -13.96 7.59
C GLY A 135 -5.37 -13.11 6.51
N ARG A 136 -4.48 -13.71 5.74
CA ARG A 136 -3.71 -13.07 4.68
C ARG A 136 -4.61 -12.59 3.54
N GLY A 137 -4.44 -11.32 3.10
CA GLY A 137 -5.17 -10.72 1.99
C GLY A 137 -6.59 -10.30 2.37
N GLY A 138 -6.94 -10.28 3.68
CA GLY A 138 -8.23 -9.78 4.12
C GLY A 138 -8.28 -8.27 4.21
N ALA A 139 -7.21 -7.68 4.76
CA ALA A 139 -7.03 -6.23 4.88
C ALA A 139 -6.26 -5.65 3.70
N ASP A 140 -5.41 -6.45 3.08
CA ASP A 140 -4.51 -6.12 1.98
C ASP A 140 -4.73 -7.12 0.81
N ASP A 141 -5.61 -6.87 -0.16
CA ASP A 141 -6.60 -5.78 -0.32
C ASP A 141 -8.01 -6.37 -0.62
N GLY A 142 -8.25 -7.64 -0.25
CA GLY A 142 -9.46 -8.39 -0.62
C GLY A 142 -10.79 -7.76 -0.20
N TYR A 143 -10.82 -6.79 0.70
CA TYR A 143 -12.01 -6.05 1.10
C TYR A 143 -12.37 -4.90 0.14
N ALA A 144 -11.39 -4.36 -0.61
CA ALA A 144 -11.55 -3.12 -1.37
C ALA A 144 -12.59 -3.24 -2.49
N LEU A 145 -12.56 -4.33 -3.25
CA LEU A 145 -13.53 -4.57 -4.32
C LEU A 145 -14.97 -4.60 -3.81
N PRO A 146 -15.34 -5.45 -2.81
CA PRO A 146 -16.70 -5.47 -2.32
C PRO A 146 -17.09 -4.19 -1.57
N ALA A 147 -16.18 -3.52 -0.88
CA ALA A 147 -16.44 -2.24 -0.22
C ALA A 147 -16.78 -1.15 -1.25
N SER A 148 -16.00 -1.03 -2.34
CA SER A 148 -16.24 -0.06 -3.43
C SER A 148 -17.61 -0.24 -4.08
N VAL A 149 -17.98 -1.47 -4.40
CA VAL A 149 -19.27 -1.77 -5.03
C VAL A 149 -20.43 -1.56 -4.06
N THR A 150 -20.26 -1.94 -2.78
CA THR A 150 -21.26 -1.72 -1.74
C THR A 150 -21.55 -0.23 -1.53
N ALA A 151 -20.50 0.62 -1.58
CA ALA A 151 -20.68 2.07 -1.49
C ALA A 151 -21.56 2.63 -2.63
N VAL A 152 -21.37 2.16 -3.86
CA VAL A 152 -22.22 2.57 -5.00
C VAL A 152 -23.64 2.01 -4.88
N ARG A 153 -23.79 0.75 -4.39
CA ARG A 153 -25.12 0.15 -4.15
C ARG A 153 -25.94 0.93 -3.12
N ALA A 154 -25.31 1.44 -2.07
CA ALA A 154 -26.01 2.22 -1.05
C ALA A 154 -26.70 3.46 -1.65
N LEU A 155 -26.09 4.08 -2.65
CA LEU A 155 -26.70 5.19 -3.39
C LEU A 155 -27.84 4.71 -4.29
N ALA A 156 -27.65 3.60 -5.00
CA ALA A 156 -28.64 3.05 -5.90
C ALA A 156 -29.93 2.64 -5.16
N GLU A 157 -29.82 2.04 -3.98
CA GLU A 157 -30.95 1.65 -3.13
C GLU A 157 -31.80 2.83 -2.68
N GLN A 158 -31.20 4.00 -2.52
CA GLN A 158 -31.91 5.22 -2.14
C GLN A 158 -32.40 6.03 -3.35
N GLY A 159 -32.09 5.60 -4.58
CA GLY A 159 -32.31 6.43 -5.78
C GLY A 159 -31.52 7.73 -5.76
N ALA A 160 -30.41 7.79 -4.99
CA ALA A 160 -29.54 8.93 -4.90
C ALA A 160 -28.64 9.06 -6.13
N ALA A 161 -28.15 10.27 -6.39
CA ALA A 161 -27.24 10.52 -7.49
C ALA A 161 -25.93 9.74 -7.29
N ARG A 162 -25.46 9.11 -8.36
CA ARG A 162 -24.19 8.39 -8.38
C ARG A 162 -23.42 8.66 -9.66
N PRO A 163 -22.06 8.77 -9.58
CA PRO A 163 -21.24 8.98 -10.77
C PRO A 163 -21.15 7.71 -11.62
N ARG A 164 -20.67 7.87 -12.87
CA ARG A 164 -20.15 6.72 -13.62
C ARG A 164 -18.91 6.19 -12.90
N CYS A 165 -18.89 4.89 -12.62
CA CYS A 165 -17.75 4.25 -11.98
C CYS A 165 -17.16 3.17 -12.88
N VAL A 166 -15.83 3.03 -12.87
CA VAL A 166 -15.13 1.88 -13.41
C VAL A 166 -14.22 1.30 -12.34
N GLY A 167 -14.06 -0.01 -12.33
CA GLY A 167 -13.14 -0.70 -11.42
C GLY A 167 -12.08 -1.47 -12.19
N VAL A 168 -10.85 -1.35 -11.74
CA VAL A 168 -9.67 -2.09 -12.21
C VAL A 168 -9.08 -2.79 -11.00
N PHE A 169 -9.25 -4.12 -10.93
CA PHE A 169 -8.73 -4.96 -9.83
C PHE A 169 -7.80 -6.00 -10.40
N GLU A 170 -6.52 -5.86 -10.12
CA GLU A 170 -5.45 -6.72 -10.64
C GLU A 170 -5.14 -7.92 -9.72
N ALA A 171 -4.29 -8.82 -10.20
CA ALA A 171 -3.80 -9.97 -9.46
C ALA A 171 -2.26 -10.08 -9.53
N GLY A 172 -1.56 -8.92 -9.42
CA GLY A 172 -0.10 -8.84 -9.51
C GLY A 172 0.50 -7.64 -8.79
N GLU A 173 -0.26 -6.94 -7.94
CA GLU A 173 0.19 -5.73 -7.23
C GLU A 173 1.41 -6.02 -6.36
N GLU A 174 1.36 -7.06 -5.57
CA GLU A 174 2.40 -7.50 -4.64
C GLU A 174 3.71 -7.94 -5.34
N SER A 175 3.65 -8.07 -6.66
CA SER A 175 4.81 -8.26 -7.56
C SER A 175 5.25 -6.97 -8.26
N GLY A 176 4.70 -5.81 -7.87
CA GLY A 176 4.97 -4.50 -8.46
C GLY A 176 4.16 -4.23 -9.73
N SER A 177 2.99 -4.83 -9.89
CA SER A 177 2.05 -4.59 -11.00
C SER A 177 2.66 -4.74 -12.40
N PRO A 178 3.33 -5.86 -12.73
CA PRO A 178 4.09 -5.99 -13.98
C PRO A 178 3.21 -5.91 -15.24
N ASP A 179 1.93 -6.28 -15.14
CA ASP A 179 1.01 -6.37 -16.27
C ASP A 179 0.08 -5.16 -16.40
N LEU A 180 0.08 -4.28 -15.42
CA LEU A 180 -0.92 -3.22 -15.29
C LEU A 180 -0.84 -2.19 -16.43
N ASP A 181 0.36 -1.84 -16.89
CA ASP A 181 0.54 -0.93 -18.04
C ASP A 181 -0.11 -1.48 -19.31
N HIS A 182 -0.01 -2.81 -19.53
CA HIS A 182 -0.69 -3.46 -20.63
C HIS A 182 -2.21 -3.36 -20.51
N TRP A 183 -2.74 -3.67 -19.33
CA TRP A 183 -4.19 -3.61 -19.10
C TRP A 183 -4.75 -2.20 -19.20
N PHE A 184 -4.05 -1.21 -18.66
CA PHE A 184 -4.47 0.20 -18.83
C PHE A 184 -4.46 0.65 -20.27
N ALA A 185 -3.48 0.25 -21.08
CA ALA A 185 -3.46 0.56 -22.51
C ALA A 185 -4.67 -0.04 -23.24
N VAL A 186 -5.07 -1.27 -22.91
CA VAL A 186 -6.26 -1.91 -23.47
C VAL A 186 -7.56 -1.24 -23.01
N LEU A 187 -7.62 -0.82 -21.74
CA LEU A 187 -8.82 -0.29 -21.10
C LEU A 187 -9.00 1.22 -21.27
N ALA A 188 -7.96 1.96 -21.67
CA ALA A 188 -7.99 3.43 -21.75
C ALA A 188 -9.24 3.99 -22.47
N PRO A 189 -9.68 3.44 -23.63
CA PRO A 189 -10.89 3.95 -24.31
C PRO A 189 -12.18 3.74 -23.51
N ARG A 190 -12.20 2.75 -22.60
CA ARG A 190 -13.35 2.41 -21.76
C ARG A 190 -13.35 3.13 -20.44
N ILE A 191 -12.16 3.40 -19.88
CA ILE A 191 -12.01 4.19 -18.65
C ILE A 191 -12.50 5.62 -18.90
N GLY A 192 -12.03 6.24 -19.99
CA GLY A 192 -12.37 7.62 -20.34
C GLY A 192 -11.66 8.65 -19.46
N GLU A 193 -12.22 9.85 -19.36
CA GLU A 193 -11.70 10.90 -18.49
C GLU A 193 -12.00 10.57 -17.02
N VAL A 194 -11.00 10.64 -16.16
CA VAL A 194 -11.10 10.34 -14.73
C VAL A 194 -11.01 11.63 -13.93
N GLY A 195 -12.02 11.87 -13.11
CA GLY A 195 -12.05 13.03 -12.21
C GLY A 195 -11.79 12.68 -10.74
N LEU A 196 -11.95 11.40 -10.38
CA LEU A 196 -11.64 10.88 -9.05
C LEU A 196 -11.07 9.47 -9.14
N VAL A 197 -9.90 9.26 -8.54
CA VAL A 197 -9.31 7.94 -8.33
C VAL A 197 -9.56 7.53 -6.87
N VAL A 198 -10.10 6.33 -6.66
CA VAL A 198 -10.31 5.74 -5.34
C VAL A 198 -9.42 4.52 -5.21
N CYS A 199 -8.51 4.54 -4.24
CA CYS A 199 -7.64 3.42 -3.87
C CYS A 199 -7.85 3.14 -2.39
N LEU A 200 -8.34 1.95 -2.07
CA LEU A 200 -8.61 1.53 -0.69
C LEU A 200 -7.45 0.71 -0.08
N ASP A 201 -6.43 0.43 -0.88
CA ASP A 201 -5.22 -0.28 -0.50
C ASP A 201 -4.22 0.63 0.22
N SER A 202 -4.64 1.18 1.37
CA SER A 202 -3.78 2.10 2.11
C SER A 202 -4.05 2.02 3.62
N GLY A 203 -3.41 2.90 4.39
CA GLY A 203 -3.46 2.80 5.82
C GLY A 203 -4.24 3.90 6.52
N ALA A 204 -4.45 3.68 7.81
CA ALA A 204 -5.04 4.62 8.75
C ALA A 204 -4.09 4.89 9.93
N GLY A 205 -4.16 6.08 10.50
CA GLY A 205 -3.40 6.43 11.71
C GLY A 205 -4.01 5.78 12.95
N ASP A 206 -5.34 5.88 13.07
CA ASP A 206 -6.18 5.24 14.08
C ASP A 206 -7.47 4.72 13.43
N TYR A 207 -8.42 4.23 14.22
CA TYR A 207 -9.75 3.79 13.76
C TYR A 207 -10.90 4.71 14.20
N GLU A 208 -10.57 5.94 14.65
CA GLU A 208 -11.52 6.89 15.21
C GLU A 208 -12.02 7.94 14.21
N ARG A 209 -11.42 8.00 13.01
CA ARG A 209 -11.74 8.97 11.95
C ARG A 209 -11.38 8.44 10.57
N LEU A 210 -11.89 9.12 9.53
CA LEU A 210 -11.41 8.88 8.17
C LEU A 210 -9.98 9.41 8.02
N TRP A 211 -9.08 8.59 7.48
CA TRP A 211 -7.72 8.98 7.13
C TRP A 211 -7.55 9.05 5.62
N LEU A 212 -7.07 10.20 5.14
CA LEU A 212 -6.64 10.37 3.76
C LEU A 212 -5.12 10.24 3.69
N VAL A 213 -4.62 9.30 2.89
CA VAL A 213 -3.20 9.17 2.62
C VAL A 213 -2.81 10.17 1.54
N THR A 214 -1.86 11.04 1.84
CA THR A 214 -1.48 12.16 0.98
C THR A 214 -0.09 12.03 0.38
N SER A 215 0.66 11.01 0.79
CA SER A 215 1.94 10.65 0.17
C SER A 215 2.33 9.21 0.46
N LEU A 216 3.03 8.60 -0.48
CA LEU A 216 3.61 7.26 -0.43
C LEU A 216 5.09 7.35 -0.81
N ARG A 217 5.96 6.61 -0.13
CA ARG A 217 7.37 6.57 -0.50
C ARG A 217 7.61 5.71 -1.75
N GLY A 218 8.67 6.02 -2.48
CA GLY A 218 9.25 5.15 -3.49
C GLY A 218 10.04 4.00 -2.86
N ALA A 219 10.38 3.02 -3.68
CA ALA A 219 11.17 1.86 -3.28
C ALA A 219 12.18 1.48 -4.37
N CYS A 220 13.41 1.21 -3.97
CA CYS A 220 14.44 0.61 -4.81
C CYS A 220 15.39 -0.21 -3.95
N GLY A 221 16.24 -1.02 -4.55
CA GLY A 221 17.20 -1.82 -3.81
C GLY A 221 18.14 -2.61 -4.71
N GLY A 222 18.90 -3.49 -4.09
CA GLY A 222 19.85 -4.32 -4.81
C GLY A 222 20.65 -5.21 -3.89
N THR A 223 21.57 -5.96 -4.49
CA THR A 223 22.48 -6.85 -3.78
C THR A 223 23.89 -6.29 -3.84
N LEU A 224 24.47 -5.99 -2.68
CA LEU A 224 25.87 -5.61 -2.53
C LEU A 224 26.71 -6.85 -2.22
N ASP A 225 27.66 -7.20 -3.09
CA ASP A 225 28.61 -8.32 -2.95
C ASP A 225 30.03 -7.76 -2.75
N VAL A 226 30.69 -8.13 -1.66
CA VAL A 226 32.06 -7.75 -1.35
C VAL A 226 32.90 -9.01 -1.26
N ARG A 227 33.94 -9.14 -2.09
CA ARG A 227 34.86 -10.29 -2.13
C ARG A 227 36.29 -9.86 -1.84
N VAL A 228 36.94 -10.62 -0.99
CA VAL A 228 38.33 -10.36 -0.53
C VAL A 228 39.28 -11.52 -0.83
N LEU A 229 38.78 -12.77 -0.90
CA LEU A 229 39.54 -13.99 -1.21
C LEU A 229 38.72 -14.89 -2.16
N GLY A 230 39.39 -15.85 -2.77
CA GLY A 230 38.73 -16.94 -3.49
C GLY A 230 38.05 -17.93 -2.55
N ASP A 231 38.77 -18.34 -1.48
CA ASP A 231 38.32 -19.30 -0.49
C ASP A 231 38.49 -18.76 0.94
N GLY A 232 37.78 -19.37 1.90
CA GLY A 232 37.91 -19.04 3.32
C GLY A 232 39.27 -19.42 3.86
N ALA A 233 39.80 -18.63 4.80
CA ALA A 233 41.08 -18.85 5.43
C ALA A 233 40.96 -19.00 6.97
N HIS A 234 41.89 -19.66 7.62
CA HIS A 234 41.93 -19.74 9.07
C HIS A 234 42.02 -18.34 9.69
N SER A 235 41.07 -17.96 10.55
CA SER A 235 40.98 -16.60 11.05
C SER A 235 42.16 -16.13 11.90
N GLY A 236 42.84 -17.06 12.57
CA GLY A 236 44.05 -16.77 13.34
C GLY A 236 45.27 -16.49 12.47
N ASP A 237 45.33 -17.04 11.26
CA ASP A 237 46.40 -16.81 10.30
C ASP A 237 46.15 -15.60 9.41
N ALA A 238 44.95 -15.48 8.88
CA ALA A 238 44.58 -14.40 7.99
C ALA A 238 44.18 -13.08 8.71
N GLY A 239 43.82 -13.16 10.00
CA GLY A 239 43.41 -12.00 10.79
C GLY A 239 44.54 -10.97 10.93
N GLY A 240 44.26 -9.72 10.59
CA GLY A 240 45.23 -8.62 10.55
C GLY A 240 46.02 -8.52 9.24
N VAL A 241 46.01 -9.55 8.40
CA VAL A 241 46.68 -9.59 7.07
C VAL A 241 45.68 -9.37 5.97
N VAL A 242 44.60 -10.15 5.96
CA VAL A 242 43.52 -10.04 4.95
C VAL A 242 42.41 -9.11 5.45
N PRO A 243 41.92 -8.17 4.64
CA PRO A 243 40.80 -7.34 5.03
C PRO A 243 39.52 -8.20 5.22
N SER A 244 38.78 -7.97 6.30
CA SER A 244 37.51 -8.66 6.51
C SER A 244 36.47 -8.14 5.51
N SER A 245 35.83 -9.04 4.75
CA SER A 245 34.76 -8.70 3.82
C SER A 245 33.60 -7.96 4.51
N PHE A 246 33.22 -8.38 5.71
CA PHE A 246 32.19 -7.71 6.53
C PHE A 246 32.61 -6.30 6.97
N ARG A 247 33.89 -6.06 7.30
CA ARG A 247 34.38 -4.72 7.63
C ARG A 247 34.37 -3.80 6.41
N VAL A 248 34.74 -4.31 5.25
CA VAL A 248 34.68 -3.57 3.99
C VAL A 248 33.22 -3.20 3.69
N LEU A 249 32.30 -4.17 3.76
CA LEU A 249 30.88 -3.96 3.56
C LEU A 249 30.33 -2.84 4.47
N ARG A 250 30.62 -2.88 5.77
CA ARG A 250 30.20 -1.80 6.70
C ARG A 250 30.71 -0.43 6.25
N ARG A 251 31.97 -0.31 5.84
CA ARG A 251 32.54 0.95 5.35
C ARG A 251 31.88 1.44 4.06
N LEU A 252 31.36 0.54 3.24
CA LEU A 252 30.62 0.91 2.03
C LEU A 252 29.22 1.40 2.40
N LEU A 253 28.54 0.76 3.33
CA LEU A 253 27.25 1.23 3.85
C LEU A 253 27.39 2.59 4.56
N ASP A 254 28.47 2.84 5.30
CA ASP A 254 28.77 4.13 5.94
C ASP A 254 28.91 5.30 4.94
N ARG A 255 29.05 5.03 3.63
CA ARG A 255 29.01 6.05 2.58
C ARG A 255 27.59 6.52 2.29
N LEU A 256 26.60 5.65 2.52
CA LEU A 256 25.19 5.93 2.30
C LEU A 256 24.51 6.43 3.56
N GLU A 257 24.87 5.88 4.73
CA GLU A 257 24.16 6.11 5.98
C GLU A 257 25.12 6.57 7.08
N ASP A 258 24.62 7.42 7.96
CA ASP A 258 25.30 7.71 9.23
C ASP A 258 24.92 6.65 10.26
N GLY A 259 25.85 5.78 10.63
CA GLY A 259 25.59 4.65 11.52
C GLY A 259 25.20 5.05 12.96
N ALA A 260 25.30 6.33 13.35
CA ALA A 260 24.86 6.81 14.66
C ALA A 260 23.41 7.30 14.66
N THR A 261 22.97 7.87 13.53
CA THR A 261 21.65 8.52 13.41
C THR A 261 20.68 7.80 12.47
N GLY A 262 21.18 6.94 11.57
CA GLY A 262 20.41 6.34 10.48
C GLY A 262 20.11 7.30 9.34
N ALA A 263 20.62 8.53 9.37
CA ALA A 263 20.40 9.50 8.32
C ALA A 263 21.17 9.14 7.04
N LEU A 264 20.48 9.12 5.90
CA LEU A 264 21.15 8.91 4.61
C LEU A 264 21.88 10.16 4.15
N ARG A 265 23.08 9.98 3.58
CA ARG A 265 24.00 11.06 3.24
C ARG A 265 23.84 11.63 1.83
N PRO A 266 23.60 10.81 0.77
CA PRO A 266 23.57 11.32 -0.60
C PRO A 266 22.37 12.23 -0.86
N ASP A 267 22.61 13.46 -1.34
CA ASP A 267 21.58 14.47 -1.61
C ASP A 267 20.50 13.97 -2.57
N VAL A 268 20.86 13.12 -3.54
CA VAL A 268 19.93 12.54 -4.52
C VAL A 268 18.81 11.70 -3.88
N LEU A 269 18.99 11.26 -2.65
CA LEU A 269 18.00 10.47 -1.89
C LEU A 269 16.99 11.36 -1.13
N HIS A 270 17.17 12.67 -1.15
CA HIS A 270 16.38 13.62 -0.37
C HIS A 270 15.49 14.49 -1.25
N CYS A 271 14.45 15.04 -0.65
CA CYS A 271 13.64 16.10 -1.25
C CYS A 271 13.19 17.11 -0.19
N GLU A 272 12.75 18.27 -0.64
CA GLU A 272 12.05 19.21 0.23
C GLU A 272 10.65 18.71 0.56
N VAL A 273 10.23 18.86 1.80
CA VAL A 273 8.86 18.54 2.24
C VAL A 273 7.98 19.76 1.94
N PRO A 274 6.95 19.63 1.08
CA PRO A 274 6.03 20.74 0.82
C PRO A 274 5.39 21.25 2.11
N GLU A 275 5.23 22.58 2.25
CA GLU A 275 4.71 23.22 3.47
C GLU A 275 3.37 22.64 3.91
N GLN A 276 2.44 22.43 2.96
CA GLN A 276 1.15 21.80 3.23
C GLN A 276 1.31 20.39 3.83
N ARG A 277 2.26 19.59 3.34
CA ARG A 277 2.51 18.22 3.84
C ARG A 277 3.14 18.24 5.22
N ARG A 278 4.00 19.19 5.49
CA ARG A 278 4.56 19.40 6.83
C ARG A 278 3.45 19.78 7.82
N ALA A 279 2.57 20.73 7.47
CA ALA A 279 1.43 21.10 8.31
C ALA A 279 0.52 19.89 8.61
N GLN A 280 0.16 19.10 7.58
CA GLN A 280 -0.63 17.87 7.74
C GLN A 280 0.07 16.84 8.62
N THR A 281 1.40 16.74 8.54
CA THR A 281 2.18 15.83 9.41
C THR A 281 2.13 16.29 10.85
N GLY A 282 2.23 17.60 11.13
CA GLY A 282 2.06 18.15 12.48
C GLY A 282 0.67 17.90 13.07
N GLU A 283 -0.39 18.07 12.25
CA GLU A 283 -1.77 17.74 12.64
C GLU A 283 -1.91 16.24 12.98
N ALA A 284 -1.39 15.34 12.13
CA ALA A 284 -1.41 13.91 12.38
C ALA A 284 -0.61 13.53 13.63
N ALA A 285 0.54 14.17 13.85
CA ALA A 285 1.36 13.97 15.04
C ALA A 285 0.64 14.37 16.33
N ALA A 286 -0.08 15.49 16.30
CA ALA A 286 -0.89 15.95 17.44
C ALA A 286 -2.05 14.99 17.76
N LEU A 287 -2.65 14.35 16.73
CA LEU A 287 -3.72 13.37 16.90
C LEU A 287 -3.21 12.03 17.44
N LEU A 288 -2.08 11.54 16.92
CA LEU A 288 -1.58 10.20 17.19
C LEU A 288 -0.66 10.14 18.42
N GLY A 289 0.11 11.19 18.68
CA GLY A 289 1.04 11.24 19.82
C GLY A 289 1.93 10.00 19.89
N GLU A 290 1.95 9.37 21.04
CA GLU A 290 2.74 8.14 21.28
C GLU A 290 2.28 6.91 20.46
N GLN A 291 1.08 6.91 19.89
CA GLN A 291 0.62 5.82 19.02
C GLN A 291 1.49 5.66 17.76
N VAL A 292 2.22 6.70 17.33
CA VAL A 292 3.13 6.63 16.18
C VAL A 292 4.16 5.52 16.34
N TRP A 293 4.69 5.32 17.55
CA TRP A 293 5.64 4.24 17.86
C TRP A 293 5.05 3.14 18.73
N GLY A 294 4.01 3.39 19.51
CA GLY A 294 3.35 2.42 20.38
C GLY A 294 2.67 1.26 19.65
N ARG A 295 2.50 1.39 18.32
CA ARG A 295 1.96 0.34 17.46
C ARG A 295 2.93 -0.83 17.20
N PHE A 296 4.21 -0.67 17.52
CA PHE A 296 5.24 -1.70 17.32
C PHE A 296 5.49 -2.47 18.62
N ASP A 297 5.71 -3.78 18.49
CA ASP A 297 6.03 -4.67 19.63
C ASP A 297 7.52 -4.58 19.95
N TRP A 298 7.87 -3.62 20.81
CA TRP A 298 9.26 -3.34 21.19
C TRP A 298 9.84 -4.46 22.06
N TYR A 299 11.01 -4.98 21.68
CA TYR A 299 11.70 -6.00 22.48
C TYR A 299 12.57 -5.37 23.58
N GLY A 300 12.38 -5.79 24.81
CA GLY A 300 13.18 -5.34 25.98
C GLY A 300 13.06 -3.84 26.21
N ASN A 301 14.19 -3.14 26.21
CA ASN A 301 14.28 -1.68 26.41
C ASN A 301 14.48 -0.91 25.11
N ALA A 302 14.23 -1.52 23.95
CA ALA A 302 14.30 -0.80 22.69
C ALA A 302 13.29 0.35 22.66
N SER A 303 13.65 1.42 21.97
CA SER A 303 12.86 2.64 21.92
C SER A 303 12.92 3.23 20.50
N PRO A 304 11.96 4.11 20.12
CA PRO A 304 12.00 4.77 18.83
C PRO A 304 13.25 5.65 18.68
N VAL A 305 13.68 5.89 17.43
CA VAL A 305 14.84 6.74 17.09
C VAL A 305 14.71 8.16 17.63
N THR A 306 13.49 8.64 17.83
CA THR A 306 13.14 9.88 18.54
C THR A 306 11.77 9.70 19.20
N ARG A 307 11.42 10.54 20.17
CA ARG A 307 10.08 10.59 20.77
C ARG A 307 9.24 11.76 20.27
N ASP A 308 9.72 12.46 19.26
CA ASP A 308 8.95 13.48 18.57
C ASP A 308 8.05 12.82 17.50
N PRO A 309 6.70 12.84 17.66
CA PRO A 309 5.80 12.16 16.72
C PRO A 309 5.84 12.78 15.32
N GLU A 310 6.05 14.11 15.20
CA GLU A 310 6.16 14.79 13.91
C GLU A 310 7.42 14.33 13.16
N GLU A 311 8.56 14.28 13.84
CA GLU A 311 9.82 13.80 13.27
C GLU A 311 9.70 12.32 12.84
N LEU A 312 9.04 11.47 13.63
CA LEU A 312 8.82 10.07 13.26
C LEU A 312 7.93 9.92 12.03
N LEU A 313 6.88 10.73 11.91
CA LEU A 313 6.01 10.72 10.75
C LEU A 313 6.72 11.26 9.49
N LEU A 314 7.55 12.30 9.63
CA LEU A 314 8.43 12.79 8.56
C LEU A 314 9.44 11.72 8.12
N ASN A 315 10.09 11.04 9.07
CA ASN A 315 11.01 9.94 8.79
C ASN A 315 10.33 8.82 8.01
N ARG A 316 9.10 8.49 8.39
CA ARG A 316 8.33 7.42 7.75
C ARG A 316 7.85 7.77 6.34
N ALA A 317 7.55 9.05 6.04
CA ALA A 317 6.86 9.44 4.82
C ALA A 317 7.69 10.29 3.85
N TRP A 318 8.61 11.11 4.36
CA TRP A 318 9.27 12.16 3.59
C TRP A 318 10.80 12.13 3.66
N ARG A 319 11.38 11.17 4.41
CA ARG A 319 12.82 10.98 4.47
C ARG A 319 13.19 9.60 3.94
N PRO A 320 14.38 9.45 3.33
CA PRO A 320 14.84 8.15 2.88
C PRO A 320 15.21 7.26 4.07
N SER A 321 15.12 5.94 3.87
CA SER A 321 15.63 4.95 4.82
C SER A 321 16.30 3.79 4.09
N LEU A 322 17.27 3.15 4.73
CA LEU A 322 17.98 2.00 4.24
C LEU A 322 17.84 0.85 5.24
N GLU A 323 17.51 -0.34 4.72
CA GLU A 323 17.46 -1.57 5.50
C GLU A 323 18.27 -2.67 4.84
N VAL A 324 18.93 -3.50 5.65
CA VAL A 324 19.54 -4.75 5.20
C VAL A 324 18.55 -5.88 5.45
N THR A 325 17.94 -6.39 4.38
CA THR A 325 16.83 -7.36 4.47
C THR A 325 17.26 -8.81 4.26
N GLY A 326 18.53 -9.05 3.93
CA GLY A 326 19.09 -10.40 3.78
C GLY A 326 20.60 -10.38 3.75
N ALA A 327 21.24 -11.51 4.11
CA ALA A 327 22.68 -11.66 4.09
C ALA A 327 23.12 -13.07 3.69
N ASP A 328 24.18 -13.15 2.88
CA ASP A 328 24.90 -14.38 2.50
C ASP A 328 26.40 -14.28 2.82
N GLY A 329 27.09 -15.43 2.84
CA GLY A 329 28.52 -15.50 3.13
C GLY A 329 28.84 -15.51 4.62
N ILE A 330 27.86 -15.35 5.47
CA ILE A 330 27.94 -15.46 6.93
C ILE A 330 27.09 -16.66 7.36
N PRO A 331 27.70 -17.76 7.86
CA PRO A 331 26.93 -18.92 8.27
C PRO A 331 26.13 -18.66 9.55
N PRO A 332 25.08 -19.47 9.81
CA PRO A 332 24.39 -19.44 11.09
C PRO A 332 25.34 -19.62 12.25
N VAL A 333 25.09 -18.97 13.39
CA VAL A 333 25.98 -18.98 14.58
C VAL A 333 26.34 -20.42 15.02
N ALA A 334 25.35 -21.33 14.97
CA ALA A 334 25.52 -22.73 15.36
C ALA A 334 26.52 -23.51 14.47
N SER A 335 26.79 -23.07 13.23
CA SER A 335 27.69 -23.67 12.26
C SER A 335 28.92 -22.80 11.95
N ALA A 336 29.10 -21.68 12.66
CA ALA A 336 30.18 -20.75 12.45
C ALA A 336 31.50 -21.29 13.04
N GLY A 337 32.50 -21.52 12.17
CA GLY A 337 33.87 -21.86 12.59
C GLY A 337 34.80 -20.65 12.53
N ASN A 338 36.06 -20.84 12.98
CA ASN A 338 37.12 -19.82 12.99
C ASN A 338 37.69 -19.56 11.59
N VAL A 339 36.82 -19.10 10.66
CA VAL A 339 37.14 -18.85 9.26
C VAL A 339 36.94 -17.37 8.93
N LEU A 340 37.97 -16.72 8.38
CA LEU A 340 37.84 -15.43 7.71
C LEU A 340 37.08 -15.66 6.40
N ARG A 341 35.96 -14.98 6.26
CA ARG A 341 35.08 -15.20 5.12
C ARG A 341 35.61 -14.57 3.84
N PRO A 342 35.56 -15.32 2.70
CA PRO A 342 36.08 -14.84 1.43
C PRO A 342 35.20 -13.75 0.84
N HIS A 343 33.92 -13.74 1.16
CA HIS A 343 32.92 -12.71 0.72
C HIS A 343 31.86 -12.48 1.78
N THR A 344 31.20 -11.35 1.67
CA THR A 344 29.95 -11.02 2.36
C THR A 344 29.02 -10.33 1.37
N ARG A 345 27.78 -10.80 1.31
CA ARG A 345 26.75 -10.25 0.43
C ARG A 345 25.53 -9.85 1.26
N VAL A 346 24.94 -8.70 0.94
CA VAL A 346 23.70 -8.24 1.59
C VAL A 346 22.68 -7.76 0.57
N LYS A 347 21.43 -7.96 0.89
CA LYS A 347 20.30 -7.33 0.24
C LYS A 347 20.05 -5.99 0.89
N VAL A 348 20.10 -4.91 0.09
CA VAL A 348 19.84 -3.54 0.52
C VAL A 348 18.49 -3.11 -0.02
N SER A 349 17.62 -2.60 0.85
CA SER A 349 16.32 -2.03 0.52
C SER A 349 16.30 -0.57 0.91
N LEU A 350 15.94 0.31 -0.02
CA LEU A 350 15.79 1.74 0.21
C LEU A 350 14.33 2.14 0.05
N ARG A 351 13.86 2.97 0.98
CA ARG A 351 12.63 3.73 0.81
C ARG A 351 12.99 5.17 0.50
N LEU A 352 12.36 5.75 -0.50
CA LEU A 352 12.69 7.07 -1.03
C LEU A 352 11.53 8.04 -0.82
N PRO A 353 11.80 9.33 -0.56
CA PRO A 353 10.75 10.34 -0.48
C PRO A 353 9.88 10.40 -1.75
N PRO A 354 8.64 10.92 -1.65
CA PRO A 354 7.65 10.85 -2.72
C PRO A 354 8.04 11.46 -4.06
N THR A 355 8.95 12.44 -4.06
CA THR A 355 9.34 13.19 -5.27
C THR A 355 10.74 12.86 -5.78
N VAL A 356 11.41 11.89 -5.16
CA VAL A 356 12.73 11.42 -5.60
C VAL A 356 12.58 10.50 -6.82
N ASP A 357 13.39 10.72 -7.86
CA ASP A 357 13.54 9.80 -8.98
C ASP A 357 14.25 8.54 -8.50
N SER A 358 13.52 7.46 -8.40
CA SER A 358 14.01 6.20 -7.84
C SER A 358 15.07 5.53 -8.72
N ALA A 359 15.01 5.71 -10.05
CA ALA A 359 16.01 5.14 -10.97
C ALA A 359 17.33 5.91 -10.86
N ALA A 360 17.28 7.23 -10.83
CA ALA A 360 18.47 8.08 -10.64
C ALA A 360 19.11 7.82 -9.26
N ALA A 361 18.30 7.72 -8.21
CA ALA A 361 18.74 7.39 -6.86
C ALA A 361 19.46 6.04 -6.81
N LEU A 362 18.87 5.00 -7.42
CA LEU A 362 19.45 3.65 -7.45
C LEU A 362 20.78 3.61 -8.22
N ALA A 363 20.88 4.33 -9.35
CA ALA A 363 22.11 4.44 -10.13
C ALA A 363 23.24 5.10 -9.32
N GLU A 364 22.92 6.18 -8.58
CA GLU A 364 23.89 6.89 -7.76
C GLU A 364 24.32 6.05 -6.55
N VAL A 365 23.41 5.31 -5.91
CA VAL A 365 23.74 4.34 -4.86
C VAL A 365 24.72 3.31 -5.35
N GLY A 366 24.48 2.71 -6.51
CA GLY A 366 25.42 1.76 -7.13
C GLY A 366 26.80 2.38 -7.37
N ARG A 367 26.85 3.59 -7.93
CA ARG A 367 28.09 4.33 -8.18
C ARG A 367 28.86 4.61 -6.88
N ILE A 368 28.19 5.03 -5.80
CA ILE A 368 28.81 5.32 -4.50
C ILE A 368 29.38 4.04 -3.89
N LEU A 369 28.66 2.94 -3.96
CA LEU A 369 29.07 1.66 -3.36
C LEU A 369 30.27 1.04 -4.10
N GLU A 370 30.32 1.16 -5.41
CA GLU A 370 31.38 0.56 -6.24
C GLU A 370 32.61 1.45 -6.42
N ALA A 371 32.51 2.76 -6.13
CA ALA A 371 33.61 3.68 -6.25
C ALA A 371 34.74 3.38 -5.23
N ASP A 372 35.99 3.39 -5.71
CA ASP A 372 37.19 3.25 -4.87
C ASP A 372 37.05 2.21 -3.73
N PRO A 373 36.96 0.91 -4.07
CA PRO A 373 36.78 -0.14 -3.07
C PRO A 373 37.93 -0.19 -2.05
N PRO A 374 37.65 -0.22 -0.75
CA PRO A 374 38.70 -0.31 0.27
C PRO A 374 39.61 -1.52 0.02
N TYR A 375 40.92 -1.30 0.11
CA TYR A 375 41.99 -2.34 -0.15
C TYR A 375 41.97 -2.94 -1.54
N GLY A 376 41.35 -2.30 -2.54
CA GLY A 376 41.22 -2.86 -3.89
C GLY A 376 40.38 -4.14 -3.96
N THR A 377 39.45 -4.33 -3.02
CA THR A 377 38.57 -5.50 -2.99
C THR A 377 37.57 -5.48 -4.15
N SER A 378 37.08 -6.66 -4.54
CA SER A 378 36.02 -6.73 -5.55
C SER A 378 34.68 -6.37 -4.91
N VAL A 379 34.08 -5.29 -5.37
CA VAL A 379 32.75 -4.83 -4.94
C VAL A 379 31.83 -4.80 -6.13
N ARG A 380 30.63 -5.36 -6.00
CA ARG A 380 29.59 -5.31 -7.02
C ARG A 380 28.24 -5.01 -6.39
N PHE A 381 27.53 -4.03 -6.94
CA PHE A 381 26.15 -3.76 -6.66
C PHE A 381 25.29 -4.21 -7.82
N THR A 382 24.36 -5.12 -7.58
CA THR A 382 23.41 -5.59 -8.59
C THR A 382 22.03 -5.04 -8.24
N PRO A 383 21.52 -4.04 -8.99
CA PRO A 383 20.22 -3.45 -8.73
C PRO A 383 19.08 -4.45 -8.92
N ASP A 384 18.00 -4.26 -8.19
CA ASP A 384 16.76 -4.99 -8.37
C ASP A 384 16.07 -4.59 -9.69
N ARG A 385 15.23 -5.49 -10.18
CA ARG A 385 14.44 -5.23 -11.38
C ARG A 385 13.26 -4.28 -11.11
N VAL A 386 12.71 -4.36 -9.91
CA VAL A 386 11.56 -3.54 -9.50
C VAL A 386 12.06 -2.28 -8.84
N VAL A 387 11.74 -1.15 -9.46
CA VAL A 387 12.00 0.21 -8.99
C VAL A 387 10.69 0.96 -9.08
N ALA A 388 10.25 1.55 -8.00
CA ALA A 388 8.98 2.25 -7.94
C ALA A 388 9.17 3.66 -7.40
N ASP A 389 8.71 4.65 -8.16
CA ASP A 389 8.66 6.03 -7.68
C ASP A 389 7.64 6.19 -6.56
N GLY A 390 7.89 7.15 -5.69
CA GLY A 390 6.92 7.58 -4.70
C GLY A 390 5.77 8.37 -5.34
N TRP A 391 4.86 8.78 -4.48
CA TRP A 391 3.69 9.57 -4.89
C TRP A 391 3.32 10.57 -3.81
N HIS A 392 2.83 11.73 -4.22
CA HIS A 392 2.09 12.62 -3.34
C HIS A 392 0.82 13.13 -4.03
N ALA A 393 -0.27 13.23 -3.29
CA ALA A 393 -1.56 13.63 -3.81
C ALA A 393 -1.52 15.08 -4.35
N PRO A 394 -2.28 15.38 -5.41
CA PRO A 394 -2.58 16.76 -5.79
C PRO A 394 -3.19 17.54 -4.62
N VAL A 395 -3.21 18.86 -4.73
CA VAL A 395 -3.92 19.70 -3.76
C VAL A 395 -5.42 19.39 -3.84
N GLU A 396 -6.03 19.09 -2.69
CA GLU A 396 -7.46 18.81 -2.61
C GLU A 396 -8.28 19.99 -3.11
N GLN A 397 -9.17 19.74 -4.05
CA GLN A 397 -10.17 20.71 -4.49
C GLN A 397 -11.16 21.01 -3.35
N PRO A 398 -11.78 22.21 -3.32
CA PRO A 398 -12.69 22.59 -2.24
C PRO A 398 -13.85 21.61 -2.01
N TRP A 399 -14.42 21.06 -3.08
CA TRP A 399 -15.50 20.08 -3.00
C TRP A 399 -15.06 18.80 -2.29
N LEU A 400 -13.87 18.27 -2.64
CA LEU A 400 -13.35 17.03 -2.02
C LEU A 400 -13.05 17.23 -0.54
N ARG A 401 -12.48 18.39 -0.20
CA ARG A 401 -12.22 18.73 1.20
C ARG A 401 -13.49 18.81 2.03
N ALA A 402 -14.54 19.41 1.48
CA ALA A 402 -15.85 19.49 2.13
C ALA A 402 -16.49 18.11 2.27
N ALA A 403 -16.50 17.31 1.20
CA ALA A 403 -17.05 15.96 1.18
C ALA A 403 -16.35 15.03 2.19
N LEU A 404 -15.00 15.05 2.24
CA LEU A 404 -14.23 14.29 3.20
C LEU A 404 -14.56 14.64 4.65
N SER A 405 -14.65 15.94 4.95
CA SER A 405 -15.00 16.43 6.29
C SER A 405 -16.41 16.02 6.69
N ALA A 406 -17.39 16.20 5.81
CA ALA A 406 -18.77 15.82 6.05
C ALA A 406 -18.92 14.31 6.27
N ALA A 407 -18.36 13.49 5.37
CA ALA A 407 -18.41 12.03 5.45
C ALA A 407 -17.73 11.50 6.73
N SER A 408 -16.55 12.05 7.08
CA SER A 408 -15.87 11.65 8.32
C SER A 408 -16.74 11.93 9.55
N ARG A 409 -17.24 13.15 9.68
CA ARG A 409 -18.10 13.53 10.82
C ARG A 409 -19.37 12.70 10.90
N SER A 410 -19.97 12.38 9.76
CA SER A 410 -21.17 11.54 9.71
C SER A 410 -20.90 10.10 10.13
N CYS A 411 -19.80 9.50 9.70
CA CYS A 411 -19.52 8.08 9.88
C CYS A 411 -18.64 7.78 11.10
N PHE A 412 -17.94 8.77 11.66
CA PHE A 412 -16.99 8.61 12.77
C PHE A 412 -17.32 9.50 13.98
N ASP A 413 -18.55 9.46 14.42
CA ASP A 413 -19.02 10.05 15.69
C ASP A 413 -18.63 11.56 15.84
N GLY A 414 -18.64 12.30 14.73
CA GLY A 414 -18.30 13.73 14.70
C GLY A 414 -16.83 14.03 14.50
N ALA A 415 -15.95 13.03 14.40
CA ALA A 415 -14.53 13.24 14.15
C ALA A 415 -14.28 13.73 12.73
N ASP A 416 -13.43 14.75 12.59
CA ASP A 416 -13.03 15.27 11.27
C ASP A 416 -11.98 14.38 10.59
N VAL A 417 -11.91 14.46 9.26
CA VAL A 417 -10.92 13.74 8.47
C VAL A 417 -9.50 14.20 8.82
N ALA A 418 -8.60 13.25 8.93
CA ALA A 418 -7.17 13.53 9.08
C ALA A 418 -6.36 13.09 7.85
N ARG A 419 -5.17 13.64 7.71
CA ARG A 419 -4.27 13.40 6.59
C ARG A 419 -2.94 12.88 7.07
N ILE A 420 -2.38 11.90 6.33
CA ILE A 420 -1.14 11.26 6.73
C ILE A 420 -0.31 10.85 5.51
N GLY A 421 1.02 11.00 5.62
CA GLY A 421 1.95 10.35 4.70
C GLY A 421 2.29 8.93 5.18
N GLN A 422 2.50 8.01 4.24
CA GLN A 422 2.83 6.63 4.54
C GLN A 422 4.14 6.17 3.94
N GLY A 423 4.71 5.14 4.57
CA GLY A 423 6.00 4.56 4.16
C GLY A 423 5.89 3.49 3.08
N GLY A 424 4.69 3.00 2.80
CA GLY A 424 4.43 2.04 1.73
C GLY A 424 4.56 2.64 0.34
N THR A 425 4.59 1.79 -0.66
CA THR A 425 4.70 2.17 -2.08
C THR A 425 3.57 1.49 -2.84
N ILE A 426 2.76 2.26 -3.56
CA ILE A 426 1.78 1.77 -4.52
C ILE A 426 2.18 2.33 -5.88
N PRO A 427 2.85 1.54 -6.73
CA PRO A 427 3.47 2.05 -7.97
C PRO A 427 2.48 2.70 -8.92
N LEU A 428 1.24 2.24 -8.90
CA LEU A 428 0.18 2.75 -9.77
C LEU A 428 -0.18 4.21 -9.48
N MET A 429 -0.15 4.66 -8.21
CA MET A 429 -0.60 6.02 -7.85
C MET A 429 0.17 7.11 -8.62
N GLY A 430 1.48 6.96 -8.75
CA GLY A 430 2.29 7.87 -9.58
C GLY A 430 1.96 7.80 -11.06
N LYS A 431 1.66 6.61 -11.59
CA LYS A 431 1.24 6.42 -12.98
C LYS A 431 -0.11 7.08 -13.26
N LEU A 432 -1.09 6.85 -12.40
CA LEU A 432 -2.42 7.44 -12.53
C LEU A 432 -2.38 8.98 -12.44
N THR A 433 -1.56 9.54 -11.57
CA THR A 433 -1.40 11.00 -11.50
C THR A 433 -0.83 11.59 -12.80
N ARG A 434 0.11 10.89 -13.44
CA ARG A 434 0.62 11.33 -14.75
C ARG A 434 -0.40 11.16 -15.88
N GLN A 435 -1.20 10.11 -15.83
CA GLN A 435 -2.22 9.82 -16.85
C GLN A 435 -3.46 10.71 -16.72
N PHE A 436 -3.84 11.05 -15.48
CA PHE A 436 -5.01 11.85 -15.14
C PHE A 436 -4.62 13.03 -14.24
N PRO A 437 -3.90 14.03 -14.76
CA PRO A 437 -3.32 15.11 -13.95
C PRO A 437 -4.36 16.00 -13.26
N GLU A 438 -5.58 16.06 -13.79
CA GLU A 438 -6.68 16.85 -13.23
C GLU A 438 -7.54 16.05 -12.22
N ALA A 439 -7.30 14.73 -12.10
CA ALA A 439 -8.07 13.90 -11.19
C ALA A 439 -7.71 14.20 -9.73
N GLN A 440 -8.71 14.10 -8.86
CA GLN A 440 -8.49 14.04 -7.43
C GLN A 440 -8.25 12.60 -7.00
N PHE A 441 -7.60 12.41 -5.84
CA PHE A 441 -7.24 11.10 -5.34
C PHE A 441 -7.79 10.89 -3.93
N LEU A 442 -8.56 9.83 -3.76
CA LEU A 442 -9.04 9.32 -2.48
C LEU A 442 -8.26 8.03 -2.16
N ALA A 443 -7.03 8.22 -1.65
CA ALA A 443 -6.23 7.11 -1.13
C ALA A 443 -6.52 6.96 0.37
N CYS A 444 -7.18 5.90 0.74
CA CYS A 444 -7.52 5.56 2.12
C CYS A 444 -7.55 4.03 2.26
N GLY A 445 -7.70 3.52 3.48
CA GLY A 445 -7.73 2.08 3.67
C GLY A 445 -7.72 1.68 5.12
N VAL A 446 -7.64 0.39 5.37
CA VAL A 446 -7.87 -0.23 6.67
C VAL A 446 -6.60 -0.63 7.42
N LEU A 447 -5.43 -0.39 6.82
CA LEU A 447 -4.14 -0.80 7.40
C LEU A 447 -3.73 0.14 8.53
N GLY A 448 -4.49 0.11 9.61
CA GLY A 448 -4.28 0.89 10.83
C GLY A 448 -3.57 0.09 11.94
N PRO A 449 -3.67 0.53 13.20
CA PRO A 449 -3.03 -0.13 14.33
C PRO A 449 -3.40 -1.61 14.44
N GLY A 450 -2.39 -2.49 14.44
CA GLY A 450 -2.56 -3.94 14.55
C GLY A 450 -3.08 -4.63 13.29
N ALA A 451 -3.13 -3.98 12.13
CA ALA A 451 -3.48 -4.61 10.85
C ALA A 451 -2.42 -5.61 10.42
N ASN A 452 -1.15 -5.28 10.62
CA ASN A 452 0.02 -6.12 10.36
C ASN A 452 0.08 -6.70 8.94
N ALA A 453 -0.27 -5.88 7.93
CA ALA A 453 -0.11 -6.28 6.53
C ALA A 453 1.30 -6.81 6.25
N HIS A 454 1.41 -7.83 5.38
CA HIS A 454 2.61 -8.59 5.05
C HIS A 454 3.20 -9.41 6.21
N GLY A 455 2.81 -9.14 7.46
CA GLY A 455 3.25 -9.87 8.65
C GLY A 455 2.32 -11.03 9.03
N PRO A 456 2.70 -11.85 10.04
CA PRO A 456 1.79 -12.81 10.63
C PRO A 456 0.65 -12.12 11.39
N ASN A 457 -0.47 -12.81 11.55
CA ASN A 457 -1.69 -12.28 12.19
C ASN A 457 -2.24 -11.00 11.51
N GLU A 458 -2.03 -10.86 10.20
CA GLU A 458 -2.72 -9.82 9.42
C GLU A 458 -4.21 -9.81 9.75
N SER A 459 -4.78 -8.62 9.92
CA SER A 459 -6.18 -8.48 10.31
C SER A 459 -6.86 -7.24 9.75
N LEU A 460 -8.09 -7.46 9.31
CA LEU A 460 -9.03 -6.42 8.89
C LEU A 460 -9.86 -5.97 10.10
N HIS A 461 -9.83 -4.67 10.44
CA HIS A 461 -10.69 -4.08 11.45
C HIS A 461 -12.08 -3.81 10.86
N VAL A 462 -13.02 -4.74 11.06
CA VAL A 462 -14.33 -4.74 10.39
C VAL A 462 -15.17 -3.50 10.69
N PRO A 463 -15.29 -3.00 11.96
CA PRO A 463 -16.06 -1.79 12.21
C PRO A 463 -15.52 -0.55 11.45
N TYR A 464 -14.20 -0.41 11.34
CA TYR A 464 -13.60 0.68 10.57
C TYR A 464 -13.89 0.54 9.08
N ALA A 465 -13.76 -0.66 8.53
CA ALA A 465 -14.03 -0.93 7.11
C ALA A 465 -15.50 -0.63 6.73
N ARG A 466 -16.46 -0.91 7.62
CA ARG A 466 -17.87 -0.53 7.47
C ARG A 466 -18.04 1.00 7.38
N ARG A 467 -17.45 1.74 8.33
CA ARG A 467 -17.48 3.21 8.37
C ARG A 467 -16.80 3.82 7.14
N LEU A 468 -15.67 3.25 6.70
CA LEU A 468 -14.98 3.66 5.47
C LEU A 468 -15.86 3.47 4.24
N THR A 469 -16.56 2.33 4.13
CA THR A 469 -17.49 2.06 3.02
C THR A 469 -18.64 3.08 2.99
N SER A 470 -19.22 3.41 4.14
CA SER A 470 -20.28 4.43 4.25
C SER A 470 -19.75 5.81 3.88
N SER A 471 -18.55 6.17 4.37
CA SER A 471 -17.91 7.45 4.00
C SER A 471 -17.67 7.56 2.50
N LEU A 472 -17.19 6.48 1.88
CA LEU A 472 -17.01 6.43 0.43
C LEU A 472 -18.32 6.67 -0.31
N SER A 473 -19.41 6.06 0.14
CA SER A 473 -20.74 6.27 -0.47
C SER A 473 -21.14 7.75 -0.45
N LEU A 474 -21.01 8.42 0.71
CA LEU A 474 -21.33 9.85 0.84
C LEU A 474 -20.44 10.73 -0.03
N ILE A 475 -19.14 10.47 -0.09
CA ILE A 475 -18.19 11.19 -0.96
C ILE A 475 -18.54 11.01 -2.44
N LEU A 476 -18.96 9.81 -2.86
CA LEU A 476 -19.40 9.54 -4.22
C LEU A 476 -20.70 10.30 -4.57
N ASN A 477 -21.62 10.44 -3.64
CA ASN A 477 -22.84 11.25 -3.83
C ASN A 477 -22.49 12.73 -3.99
N ASP A 478 -21.64 13.28 -3.11
CA ASP A 478 -21.18 14.67 -3.24
C ASP A 478 -20.44 14.89 -4.56
N TYR A 479 -19.62 13.92 -4.99
CA TYR A 479 -18.97 13.97 -6.30
C TYR A 479 -19.98 14.03 -7.44
N ALA A 480 -21.03 13.21 -7.39
CA ALA A 480 -22.06 13.17 -8.41
C ALA A 480 -22.88 14.48 -8.50
N LEU A 481 -23.08 15.14 -7.38
CA LEU A 481 -23.87 16.37 -7.26
C LEU A 481 -23.04 17.66 -7.42
N ARG A 482 -21.71 17.56 -7.49
CA ARG A 482 -20.84 18.72 -7.60
C ARG A 482 -21.18 19.58 -8.82
N PRO A 483 -21.20 20.91 -8.68
CA PRO A 483 -21.36 21.80 -9.83
C PRO A 483 -20.23 21.57 -10.85
N ARG A 484 -20.53 21.74 -12.11
CA ARG A 484 -19.49 21.73 -13.15
C ARG A 484 -18.52 22.87 -12.90
N PRO A 485 -17.21 22.64 -13.09
CA PRO A 485 -16.27 23.75 -13.21
C PRO A 485 -16.74 24.67 -14.37
N GLU A 486 -16.77 25.96 -14.15
CA GLU A 486 -17.07 26.96 -15.18
C GLU A 486 -15.98 26.99 -16.26
#